data_e75daaea2aa14e00b6eccd193ee37018
#
_entry.id   e75daaea2aa14e00b6eccd193ee37018
#
_cell.length_a   1.000
_cell.length_b   1.000
_cell.length_c   1.000
_cell.angle_alpha   90.00
_cell.angle_beta   90.00
_cell.angle_gamma   90.00
#
_symmetry.space_group_name_H-M   'P 1'
#
loop_
_entity.id
_entity.type
_entity.pdbx_description
1 polymer ?
#
loop_
_entity_poly.entity_id
_entity_poly.type
_entity_poly.pdbx_seq_one_letter_code
_entity_poly.pdbx_strand_id
1 'polypeptide(L)'
;MKLISTFIDIEKLPPAYRADAEKYWVPFAMELKELSSRKKAENKNLPVIIGINGCQGSGKSTLTKFLATFLKSISVRTATLSLDDFYLSPKSRQALAAKIHPLFVTRGVPGTHDVDFAIETINKLCKNHTTATYLPRFDKANDTAASKSSWPAITGPVDVIILEGWFVGALPQRNEDLVLPVNDFERNCDADAIWRSYSNQALSRKYKDLFSKIDKLIMLRAPNFDAVYRWRCNQEESLRRAQKN
;
A
#
# COMPACT_ATOMS: atom_id res chain seq x y z
N MET A 1 17.22 -17.36 12.15
CA MET A 1 17.57 -18.17 10.95
C MET A 1 16.42 -19.04 10.44
N LYS A 2 15.78 -19.87 11.26
CA LYS A 2 14.67 -20.78 10.86
C LYS A 2 13.47 -20.02 10.25
N LEU A 3 13.06 -18.88 10.82
CA LEU A 3 11.91 -18.08 10.32
C LEU A 3 12.13 -17.60 8.90
N ILE A 4 13.31 -17.06 8.57
CA ILE A 4 13.61 -16.55 7.22
C ILE A 4 13.56 -17.67 6.18
N SER A 5 14.12 -18.86 6.51
CA SER A 5 14.05 -20.02 5.62
C SER A 5 12.60 -20.42 5.36
N THR A 6 11.84 -20.59 6.44
CA THR A 6 10.41 -20.96 6.33
C THR A 6 9.61 -19.93 5.52
N PHE A 7 9.89 -18.63 5.69
CA PHE A 7 9.24 -17.57 4.92
C PHE A 7 9.59 -17.65 3.41
N ILE A 8 10.87 -17.87 3.09
CA ILE A 8 11.33 -18.05 1.70
C ILE A 8 10.63 -19.23 1.04
N ASP A 9 10.52 -20.36 1.75
CA ASP A 9 9.88 -21.57 1.24
C ASP A 9 8.38 -21.37 1.00
N ILE A 10 7.67 -20.75 1.95
CA ILE A 10 6.22 -20.48 1.85
C ILE A 10 5.90 -19.51 0.70
N GLU A 11 6.64 -18.41 0.61
CA GLU A 11 6.41 -17.37 -0.41
C GLU A 11 7.12 -17.68 -1.74
N LYS A 12 7.81 -18.84 -1.83
CA LYS A 12 8.54 -19.33 -3.03
C LYS A 12 9.54 -18.28 -3.56
N LEU A 13 10.29 -17.67 -2.64
CA LEU A 13 11.25 -16.61 -2.97
C LEU A 13 12.61 -17.21 -3.37
N PRO A 14 13.40 -16.47 -4.16
CA PRO A 14 14.76 -16.91 -4.48
C PRO A 14 15.61 -16.96 -3.21
N PRO A 15 16.56 -17.91 -3.09
CA PRO A 15 17.45 -18.04 -1.91
C PRO A 15 18.22 -16.75 -1.56
N ALA A 16 18.52 -15.92 -2.57
CA ALA A 16 19.19 -14.62 -2.40
C ALA A 16 18.40 -13.65 -1.49
N TYR A 17 17.06 -13.81 -1.39
CA TYR A 17 16.24 -13.00 -0.50
C TYR A 17 16.69 -13.07 0.96
N ARG A 18 17.34 -14.17 1.37
CA ARG A 18 17.89 -14.30 2.73
C ARG A 18 18.88 -13.18 3.06
N ALA A 19 19.81 -12.90 2.15
CA ALA A 19 20.83 -11.88 2.37
C ALA A 19 20.20 -10.50 2.55
N ASP A 20 19.18 -10.18 1.74
CA ASP A 20 18.44 -8.91 1.87
C ASP A 20 17.64 -8.87 3.18
N ALA A 21 16.99 -9.96 3.55
CA ALA A 21 16.22 -10.05 4.79
C ALA A 21 17.12 -9.84 6.02
N GLU A 22 18.27 -10.51 6.08
CA GLU A 22 19.21 -10.40 7.20
C GLU A 22 19.89 -9.02 7.24
N LYS A 23 20.22 -8.45 6.09
CA LYS A 23 20.93 -7.17 6.00
C LYS A 23 20.04 -5.96 6.23
N TYR A 24 18.80 -5.99 5.73
CA TYR A 24 17.95 -4.81 5.69
C TYR A 24 16.67 -4.97 6.52
N TRP A 25 15.93 -6.08 6.34
CA TRP A 25 14.56 -6.16 6.85
C TRP A 25 14.47 -6.56 8.30
N VAL A 26 15.38 -7.43 8.78
CA VAL A 26 15.46 -7.79 10.20
C VAL A 26 15.90 -6.59 11.05
N PRO A 27 16.99 -5.87 10.72
CA PRO A 27 17.36 -4.66 11.44
C PRO A 27 16.25 -3.60 11.45
N PHE A 28 15.57 -3.42 10.31
CA PHE A 28 14.45 -2.50 10.23
C PHE A 28 13.27 -2.92 11.10
N ALA A 29 12.91 -4.20 11.14
CA ALA A 29 11.87 -4.69 12.03
C ALA A 29 12.22 -4.49 13.52
N MET A 30 13.49 -4.66 13.90
CA MET A 30 13.96 -4.37 15.26
C MET A 30 13.85 -2.88 15.59
N GLU A 31 14.20 -2.00 14.64
CA GLU A 31 14.01 -0.55 14.79
C GLU A 31 12.54 -0.18 15.01
N LEU A 32 11.60 -0.82 14.28
CA LEU A 32 10.17 -0.60 14.48
C LEU A 32 9.70 -1.03 15.87
N LYS A 33 10.22 -2.15 16.40
CA LYS A 33 9.95 -2.59 17.77
C LYS A 33 10.41 -1.53 18.78
N GLU A 34 11.62 -1.01 18.63
CA GLU A 34 12.16 0.02 19.52
C GLU A 34 11.34 1.31 19.43
N LEU A 35 10.97 1.73 18.21
CA LEU A 35 10.15 2.93 18.00
C LEU A 35 8.77 2.78 18.65
N SER A 36 8.14 1.59 18.53
CA SER A 36 6.88 1.28 19.21
C SER A 36 7.02 1.34 20.73
N SER A 37 8.10 0.77 21.26
CA SER A 37 8.38 0.79 22.69
C SER A 37 8.57 2.22 23.22
N ARG A 38 9.28 3.07 22.48
CA ARG A 38 9.46 4.50 22.82
C ARG A 38 8.13 5.25 22.81
N LYS A 39 7.29 5.08 21.78
CA LYS A 39 5.96 5.71 21.73
C LYS A 39 5.09 5.32 22.93
N LYS A 40 5.15 4.06 23.38
CA LYS A 40 4.43 3.60 24.56
C LYS A 40 4.96 4.25 25.85
N ALA A 41 6.27 4.35 25.99
CA ALA A 41 6.90 4.98 27.15
C ALA A 41 6.57 6.49 27.28
N GLU A 42 6.33 7.16 26.16
CA GLU A 42 5.87 8.56 26.11
C GLU A 42 4.35 8.71 26.38
N ASN A 43 3.68 7.69 26.89
CA ASN A 43 2.23 7.64 27.14
C ASN A 43 1.34 7.93 25.92
N LYS A 44 1.89 7.80 24.72
CA LYS A 44 1.11 8.07 23.48
C LYS A 44 0.27 6.89 23.05
N ASN A 45 0.44 5.69 23.61
CA ASN A 45 -0.29 4.43 23.30
C ASN A 45 -0.77 4.30 21.83
N LEU A 46 -0.06 4.96 20.91
CA LEU A 46 -0.36 4.99 19.49
C LEU A 46 0.57 4.03 18.77
N PRO A 47 0.09 3.31 17.75
CA PRO A 47 0.95 2.47 16.92
C PRO A 47 1.96 3.31 16.13
N VAL A 48 3.05 2.69 15.74
CA VAL A 48 3.93 3.21 14.70
C VAL A 48 3.27 2.94 13.35
N ILE A 49 3.14 3.96 12.52
CA ILE A 49 2.56 3.83 11.17
C ILE A 49 3.69 3.93 10.16
N ILE A 50 3.90 2.87 9.37
CA ILE A 50 4.89 2.87 8.30
C ILE A 50 4.22 2.81 6.94
N GLY A 51 4.77 3.58 5.99
CA GLY A 51 4.43 3.52 4.58
C GLY A 51 5.43 2.66 3.82
N ILE A 52 4.96 1.79 2.93
CA ILE A 52 5.81 1.09 1.97
C ILE A 52 5.38 1.51 0.56
N ASN A 53 6.24 2.27 -0.09
CA ASN A 53 6.07 2.71 -1.47
C ASN A 53 6.87 1.84 -2.43
N GLY A 54 6.36 1.61 -3.61
CA GLY A 54 7.09 0.94 -4.69
C GLY A 54 6.17 0.58 -5.85
N CYS A 55 6.73 0.49 -7.04
CA CYS A 55 5.97 0.14 -8.25
C CYS A 55 5.45 -1.30 -8.20
N GLN A 56 4.63 -1.66 -9.18
CA GLN A 56 4.16 -3.04 -9.37
C GLN A 56 5.37 -3.97 -9.60
N GLY A 57 5.36 -5.12 -8.93
CA GLY A 57 6.45 -6.10 -9.00
C GLY A 57 7.69 -5.78 -8.17
N SER A 58 7.75 -4.64 -7.47
CA SER A 58 8.90 -4.24 -6.65
C SER A 58 9.09 -5.06 -5.35
N GLY A 59 8.13 -5.91 -5.00
CA GLY A 59 8.20 -6.71 -3.77
C GLY A 59 7.56 -6.07 -2.52
N LYS A 60 6.81 -4.95 -2.64
CA LYS A 60 6.11 -4.30 -1.50
C LYS A 60 5.33 -5.28 -0.64
N SER A 61 4.45 -6.06 -1.27
CA SER A 61 3.57 -6.99 -0.54
C SER A 61 4.36 -8.12 0.10
N THR A 62 5.45 -8.58 -0.53
CA THR A 62 6.39 -9.55 0.04
C THR A 62 7.08 -8.97 1.27
N LEU A 63 7.58 -7.74 1.18
CA LEU A 63 8.18 -7.04 2.32
C LEU A 63 7.17 -6.84 3.45
N THR A 64 5.95 -6.42 3.14
CA THR A 64 4.86 -6.26 4.11
C THR A 64 4.59 -7.55 4.86
N LYS A 65 4.47 -8.68 4.14
CA LYS A 65 4.28 -10.01 4.74
C LYS A 65 5.48 -10.42 5.60
N PHE A 66 6.71 -10.18 5.11
CA PHE A 66 7.92 -10.50 5.87
C PHE A 66 7.96 -9.73 7.19
N LEU A 67 7.79 -8.41 7.14
CA LEU A 67 7.78 -7.57 8.33
C LEU A 67 6.69 -7.99 9.32
N ALA A 68 5.47 -8.23 8.85
CA ALA A 68 4.36 -8.67 9.72
C ALA A 68 4.67 -10.02 10.38
N THR A 69 5.24 -10.98 9.62
CA THR A 69 5.62 -12.30 10.13
C THR A 69 6.75 -12.21 11.16
N PHE A 70 7.79 -11.42 10.86
CA PHE A 70 8.93 -11.25 11.74
C PHE A 70 8.52 -10.50 13.02
N LEU A 71 7.80 -9.39 12.91
CA LEU A 71 7.30 -8.62 14.05
C LEU A 71 6.41 -9.46 14.97
N LYS A 72 5.54 -10.29 14.40
CA LYS A 72 4.73 -11.24 15.16
C LYS A 72 5.62 -12.22 15.96
N SER A 73 6.72 -12.70 15.38
CA SER A 73 7.63 -13.65 16.05
C SER A 73 8.37 -13.05 17.24
N ILE A 74 8.45 -11.74 17.32
CA ILE A 74 9.04 -11.00 18.45
C ILE A 74 7.98 -10.27 19.28
N SER A 75 6.73 -10.76 19.23
CA SER A 75 5.58 -10.28 20.02
C SER A 75 5.17 -8.83 19.76
N VAL A 76 5.39 -8.33 18.53
CA VAL A 76 4.91 -7.01 18.07
C VAL A 76 3.65 -7.22 17.25
N ARG A 77 2.52 -6.68 17.71
CA ARG A 77 1.22 -6.81 17.05
C ARG A 77 1.13 -5.86 15.86
N THR A 78 0.95 -6.41 14.66
CA THR A 78 1.01 -5.65 13.41
C THR A 78 -0.28 -5.77 12.62
N ALA A 79 -0.81 -4.64 12.16
CA ALA A 79 -1.87 -4.55 11.16
C ALA A 79 -1.27 -4.22 9.79
N THR A 80 -1.74 -4.87 8.73
CA THR A 80 -1.31 -4.60 7.36
C THR A 80 -2.48 -4.13 6.50
N LEU A 81 -2.31 -3.00 5.83
CA LEU A 81 -3.26 -2.37 4.93
C LEU A 81 -2.60 -2.14 3.57
N SER A 82 -3.33 -2.40 2.50
CA SER A 82 -2.94 -1.96 1.16
C SER A 82 -3.82 -0.79 0.75
N LEU A 83 -3.23 0.23 0.13
CA LEU A 83 -4.01 1.32 -0.44
C LEU A 83 -4.98 0.80 -1.52
N ASP A 84 -4.59 -0.26 -2.23
CA ASP A 84 -5.43 -0.94 -3.22
C ASP A 84 -6.69 -1.60 -2.61
N ASP A 85 -6.73 -1.82 -1.30
CA ASP A 85 -7.91 -2.36 -0.61
C ASP A 85 -9.03 -1.31 -0.40
N PHE A 86 -8.73 -0.04 -0.70
CA PHE A 86 -9.64 1.09 -0.54
C PHE A 86 -10.14 1.68 -1.86
N TYR A 87 -10.07 0.97 -2.98
CA TYR A 87 -10.60 1.49 -4.24
C TYR A 87 -12.10 1.81 -4.14
N LEU A 88 -12.49 2.90 -4.77
CA LEU A 88 -13.90 3.25 -5.00
C LEU A 88 -14.59 2.15 -5.82
N SER A 89 -15.88 1.96 -5.60
CA SER A 89 -16.69 1.03 -6.38
C SER A 89 -16.67 1.41 -7.88
N PRO A 90 -16.90 0.46 -8.80
CA PRO A 90 -17.05 0.78 -10.24
C PRO A 90 -18.09 1.88 -10.50
N LYS A 91 -19.22 1.85 -9.78
CA LYS A 91 -20.27 2.88 -9.88
C LYS A 91 -19.75 4.27 -9.47
N SER A 92 -19.00 4.34 -8.38
CA SER A 92 -18.42 5.62 -7.91
C SER A 92 -17.37 6.15 -8.88
N ARG A 93 -16.56 5.26 -9.47
CA ARG A 93 -15.56 5.65 -10.49
C ARG A 93 -16.23 6.07 -11.79
N GLN A 94 -17.32 5.42 -12.22
CA GLN A 94 -18.12 5.86 -13.38
C GLN A 94 -18.70 7.26 -13.16
N ALA A 95 -19.23 7.55 -11.98
CA ALA A 95 -19.72 8.88 -11.63
C ALA A 95 -18.58 9.92 -11.64
N LEU A 96 -17.41 9.57 -11.13
CA LEU A 96 -16.21 10.42 -11.19
C LEU A 96 -15.76 10.64 -12.64
N ALA A 97 -15.76 9.59 -13.46
CA ALA A 97 -15.40 9.66 -14.87
C ALA A 97 -16.34 10.56 -15.66
N ALA A 98 -17.64 10.45 -15.43
CA ALA A 98 -18.64 11.32 -16.09
C ALA A 98 -18.50 12.80 -15.68
N LYS A 99 -18.07 13.06 -14.45
CA LYS A 99 -17.96 14.42 -13.91
C LYS A 99 -16.63 15.10 -14.25
N ILE A 100 -15.53 14.36 -14.28
CA ILE A 100 -14.18 14.91 -14.34
C ILE A 100 -13.48 14.51 -15.65
N HIS A 101 -13.19 13.21 -15.83
CA HIS A 101 -12.46 12.73 -17.01
C HIS A 101 -12.64 11.22 -17.19
N PRO A 102 -12.89 10.71 -18.43
CA PRO A 102 -13.18 9.29 -18.70
C PRO A 102 -12.15 8.29 -18.13
N LEU A 103 -10.89 8.66 -18.04
CA LEU A 103 -9.83 7.80 -17.48
C LEU A 103 -10.06 7.39 -16.02
N PHE A 104 -10.91 8.09 -15.26
CA PHE A 104 -11.26 7.72 -13.90
C PHE A 104 -12.18 6.50 -13.78
N VAL A 105 -12.66 5.96 -14.89
CA VAL A 105 -13.34 4.66 -14.87
C VAL A 105 -12.41 3.55 -14.40
N THR A 106 -11.11 3.68 -14.72
CA THR A 106 -10.07 2.73 -14.33
C THR A 106 -9.55 3.08 -12.92
N ARG A 107 -9.44 2.06 -12.06
CA ARG A 107 -8.81 2.20 -10.74
C ARG A 107 -7.29 2.35 -10.86
N GLY A 108 -6.67 2.99 -9.86
CA GLY A 108 -5.19 3.02 -9.75
C GLY A 108 -4.64 4.34 -9.25
N VAL A 109 -4.97 5.43 -9.91
CA VAL A 109 -4.39 6.75 -9.65
C VAL A 109 -5.01 7.44 -8.42
N PRO A 110 -4.34 8.46 -7.86
CA PRO A 110 -4.93 9.30 -6.82
C PRO A 110 -6.29 9.86 -7.27
N GLY A 111 -7.28 9.81 -6.36
CA GLY A 111 -8.67 10.17 -6.65
C GLY A 111 -9.59 8.95 -6.85
N THR A 112 -9.05 7.74 -7.02
CA THR A 112 -9.84 6.51 -7.22
C THR A 112 -9.98 5.65 -5.96
N HIS A 113 -9.62 6.18 -4.79
CA HIS A 113 -9.71 5.47 -3.50
C HIS A 113 -10.67 6.19 -2.54
N ASP A 114 -11.30 5.43 -1.67
CA ASP A 114 -12.02 5.93 -0.50
C ASP A 114 -11.03 6.24 0.63
N VAL A 115 -10.42 7.42 0.54
CA VAL A 115 -9.38 7.86 1.47
C VAL A 115 -9.96 8.11 2.86
N ASP A 116 -11.21 8.56 2.96
CA ASP A 116 -11.88 8.78 4.24
C ASP A 116 -12.03 7.45 4.99
N PHE A 117 -12.42 6.39 4.29
CA PHE A 117 -12.51 5.05 4.86
C PHE A 117 -11.13 4.49 5.26
N ALA A 118 -10.07 4.79 4.50
CA ALA A 118 -8.71 4.42 4.88
C ALA A 118 -8.27 5.12 6.18
N ILE A 119 -8.52 6.43 6.28
CA ILE A 119 -8.25 7.23 7.49
C ILE A 119 -9.06 6.70 8.69
N GLU A 120 -10.35 6.42 8.50
CA GLU A 120 -11.22 5.86 9.54
C GLU A 120 -10.70 4.51 10.04
N THR A 121 -10.28 3.63 9.12
CA THR A 121 -9.72 2.32 9.46
C THR A 121 -8.45 2.45 10.29
N ILE A 122 -7.51 3.32 9.88
CA ILE A 122 -6.29 3.60 10.63
C ILE A 122 -6.63 4.19 12.01
N ASN A 123 -7.56 5.15 12.08
CA ASN A 123 -7.96 5.75 13.35
C ASN A 123 -8.59 4.73 14.31
N LYS A 124 -9.35 3.75 13.80
CA LYS A 124 -9.85 2.62 14.60
C LYS A 124 -8.72 1.78 15.15
N LEU A 125 -7.72 1.45 14.32
CA LEU A 125 -6.54 0.69 14.74
C LEU A 125 -5.67 1.44 15.77
N CYS A 126 -5.67 2.78 15.73
CA CYS A 126 -4.97 3.62 16.69
C CYS A 126 -5.66 3.69 18.07
N LYS A 127 -6.94 3.34 18.14
CA LYS A 127 -7.68 3.35 19.40
C LYS A 127 -7.55 1.99 20.08
N ASN A 128 -7.42 1.99 21.41
CA ASN A 128 -7.42 0.78 22.19
C ASN A 128 -8.87 0.28 22.36
N HIS A 129 -9.34 -0.53 21.40
CA HIS A 129 -10.71 -1.07 21.40
C HIS A 129 -10.75 -2.53 21.82
N THR A 130 -11.80 -2.88 22.55
CA THR A 130 -12.21 -4.26 22.83
C THR A 130 -12.95 -4.89 21.63
N THR A 131 -13.50 -4.05 20.75
CA THR A 131 -14.19 -4.49 19.53
C THR A 131 -13.24 -4.75 18.38
N ALA A 132 -13.58 -5.73 17.53
CA ALA A 132 -12.77 -6.07 16.36
C ALA A 132 -12.79 -4.95 15.30
N THR A 133 -11.62 -4.61 14.78
CA THR A 133 -11.47 -3.78 13.59
C THR A 133 -11.26 -4.70 12.39
N TYR A 134 -12.16 -4.61 11.41
CA TYR A 134 -12.09 -5.37 10.17
C TYR A 134 -11.22 -4.62 9.15
N LEU A 135 -10.24 -5.33 8.58
CA LEU A 135 -9.33 -4.77 7.59
C LEU A 135 -9.92 -5.01 6.19
N PRO A 136 -10.25 -3.96 5.43
CA PRO A 136 -10.83 -4.11 4.10
C PRO A 136 -9.95 -4.94 3.17
N ARG A 137 -10.61 -5.59 2.20
CA ARG A 137 -9.96 -6.29 1.09
C ARG A 137 -10.70 -5.97 -0.20
N PHE A 138 -9.94 -5.84 -1.28
CA PHE A 138 -10.46 -5.58 -2.61
C PHE A 138 -10.25 -6.80 -3.52
N ASP A 139 -11.33 -7.25 -4.14
CA ASP A 139 -11.29 -8.31 -5.15
C ASP A 139 -10.95 -7.68 -6.51
N LYS A 140 -9.67 -7.83 -6.89
CA LYS A 140 -9.16 -7.26 -8.14
C LYS A 140 -9.72 -7.96 -9.39
N ALA A 141 -10.12 -9.22 -9.27
CA ALA A 141 -10.68 -9.98 -10.39
C ALA A 141 -12.10 -9.51 -10.72
N ASN A 142 -12.91 -9.28 -9.69
CA ASN A 142 -14.29 -8.79 -9.84
C ASN A 142 -14.41 -7.26 -9.75
N ASP A 143 -13.29 -6.55 -9.60
CA ASP A 143 -13.21 -5.09 -9.51
C ASP A 143 -14.13 -4.47 -8.45
N THR A 144 -14.27 -5.13 -7.29
CA THR A 144 -15.15 -4.71 -6.21
C THR A 144 -14.53 -4.95 -4.83
N ALA A 145 -15.08 -4.32 -3.79
CA ALA A 145 -14.72 -4.70 -2.43
C ALA A 145 -15.07 -6.16 -2.17
N ALA A 146 -14.15 -6.91 -1.58
CA ALA A 146 -14.39 -8.27 -1.15
C ALA A 146 -15.49 -8.33 -0.09
N SER A 147 -16.15 -9.47 0.07
CA SER A 147 -17.17 -9.66 1.11
C SER A 147 -16.60 -9.33 2.50
N LYS A 148 -17.34 -8.59 3.31
CA LYS A 148 -16.93 -8.24 4.68
C LYS A 148 -16.64 -9.47 5.54
N SER A 149 -17.25 -10.60 5.26
CA SER A 149 -16.99 -11.88 5.95
C SER A 149 -15.57 -12.42 5.71
N SER A 150 -14.92 -12.01 4.61
CA SER A 150 -13.54 -12.40 4.28
C SER A 150 -12.48 -11.41 4.80
N TRP A 151 -12.90 -10.30 5.40
CA TRP A 151 -11.97 -9.30 5.91
C TRP A 151 -11.30 -9.80 7.19
N PRO A 152 -9.96 -9.80 7.26
CA PRO A 152 -9.28 -10.09 8.51
C PRO A 152 -9.70 -9.14 9.62
N ALA A 153 -9.84 -9.66 10.83
CA ALA A 153 -10.21 -8.88 12.00
C ALA A 153 -9.06 -8.81 13.01
N ILE A 154 -8.86 -7.65 13.60
CA ILE A 154 -7.90 -7.42 14.69
C ILE A 154 -8.66 -6.89 15.89
N THR A 155 -8.50 -7.56 17.05
CA THR A 155 -9.08 -7.13 18.32
C THR A 155 -7.98 -6.62 19.24
N GLY A 156 -8.20 -5.48 19.87
CA GLY A 156 -7.26 -4.85 20.82
C GLY A 156 -6.14 -4.06 20.14
N PRO A 157 -5.21 -3.49 20.93
CA PRO A 157 -4.21 -2.56 20.45
C PRO A 157 -3.24 -3.21 19.48
N VAL A 158 -2.79 -2.46 18.49
CA VAL A 158 -1.68 -2.82 17.60
C VAL A 158 -0.47 -1.94 17.90
N ASP A 159 0.72 -2.48 17.66
CA ASP A 159 1.99 -1.79 17.88
C ASP A 159 2.50 -1.11 16.63
N VAL A 160 2.22 -1.73 15.47
CA VAL A 160 2.66 -1.27 14.15
C VAL A 160 1.51 -1.38 13.15
N ILE A 161 1.31 -0.36 12.34
CA ILE A 161 0.44 -0.38 11.15
C ILE A 161 1.34 -0.24 9.92
N ILE A 162 1.21 -1.15 8.96
CA ILE A 162 1.90 -1.07 7.68
C ILE A 162 0.86 -0.69 6.62
N LEU A 163 1.06 0.46 5.97
CA LEU A 163 0.28 0.89 4.80
C LEU A 163 1.15 0.77 3.55
N GLU A 164 0.85 -0.16 2.65
CA GLU A 164 1.59 -0.31 1.40
C GLU A 164 0.81 0.19 0.20
N GLY A 165 1.49 0.65 -0.82
CA GLY A 165 0.90 1.04 -2.09
C GLY A 165 1.90 1.69 -3.04
N TRP A 166 1.55 1.76 -4.34
CA TRP A 166 2.50 2.20 -5.35
C TRP A 166 2.84 3.70 -5.29
N PHE A 167 1.98 4.51 -4.67
CA PHE A 167 2.24 5.94 -4.46
C PHE A 167 2.03 6.39 -3.00
N VAL A 168 2.08 5.46 -2.03
CA VAL A 168 2.01 5.80 -0.60
C VAL A 168 3.12 6.79 -0.25
N GLY A 169 2.74 7.92 0.38
CA GLY A 169 3.68 9.00 0.71
C GLY A 169 4.05 9.92 -0.45
N ALA A 170 3.45 9.77 -1.62
CA ALA A 170 3.67 10.69 -2.74
C ALA A 170 3.18 12.10 -2.41
N LEU A 171 3.95 13.09 -2.82
CA LEU A 171 3.61 14.51 -2.71
C LEU A 171 3.06 15.02 -4.04
N PRO A 172 2.19 16.05 -4.03
CA PRO A 172 1.74 16.69 -5.24
C PRO A 172 2.91 17.38 -5.95
N GLN A 173 2.88 17.36 -7.26
CA GLN A 173 3.78 18.13 -8.12
C GLN A 173 3.29 19.58 -8.20
N ARG A 174 4.17 20.50 -8.65
CA ARG A 174 3.76 21.88 -8.98
C ARG A 174 2.84 21.85 -10.20
N ASN A 175 1.87 22.76 -10.26
CA ASN A 175 0.91 22.79 -11.37
C ASN A 175 1.60 23.03 -12.72
N GLU A 176 2.70 23.80 -12.72
CA GLU A 176 3.50 24.07 -13.92
C GLU A 176 4.10 22.81 -14.53
N ASP A 177 4.46 21.83 -13.67
CA ASP A 177 5.06 20.55 -14.11
C ASP A 177 4.01 19.63 -14.78
N LEU A 178 2.71 19.94 -14.65
CA LEU A 178 1.61 19.17 -15.23
C LEU A 178 1.09 19.73 -16.57
N VAL A 179 1.57 20.90 -17.00
CA VAL A 179 1.05 21.55 -18.22
C VAL A 179 1.35 20.71 -19.46
N LEU A 180 2.59 20.23 -19.58
CA LEU A 180 3.00 19.41 -20.72
C LEU A 180 2.87 17.91 -20.41
N PRO A 181 2.32 17.12 -21.35
CA PRO A 181 2.25 15.67 -21.20
C PRO A 181 3.67 15.07 -21.22
N VAL A 182 3.95 14.14 -20.32
CA VAL A 182 5.27 13.49 -20.20
C VAL A 182 5.39 12.22 -21.07
N ASN A 183 4.30 11.75 -21.65
CA ASN A 183 4.27 10.56 -22.49
C ASN A 183 3.12 10.62 -23.51
N ASP A 184 3.09 9.64 -24.42
CA ASP A 184 2.07 9.57 -25.47
C ASP A 184 0.67 9.26 -24.92
N PHE A 185 0.57 8.54 -23.83
CA PHE A 185 -0.72 8.29 -23.19
C PHE A 185 -1.36 9.60 -22.70
N GLU A 186 -0.63 10.42 -21.97
CA GLU A 186 -1.13 11.73 -21.53
C GLU A 186 -1.43 12.65 -22.73
N ARG A 187 -0.56 12.65 -23.76
CA ARG A 187 -0.74 13.46 -24.95
C ARG A 187 -2.03 13.10 -25.69
N ASN A 188 -2.34 11.81 -25.80
CA ASN A 188 -3.47 11.32 -26.59
C ASN A 188 -4.77 11.23 -25.78
N CYS A 189 -4.70 10.99 -24.48
CA CYS A 189 -5.86 10.71 -23.65
C CYS A 189 -6.17 11.79 -22.61
N ASP A 190 -5.25 12.73 -22.34
CA ASP A 190 -5.39 13.79 -21.34
C ASP A 190 -4.67 15.08 -21.81
N ALA A 191 -4.89 15.47 -23.07
CA ALA A 191 -4.21 16.62 -23.69
C ALA A 191 -4.37 17.91 -22.85
N ASP A 192 -5.58 18.13 -22.29
CA ASP A 192 -5.93 19.30 -21.48
C ASP A 192 -5.50 19.21 -20.02
N ALA A 193 -4.73 18.19 -19.64
CA ALA A 193 -4.23 17.97 -18.28
C ALA A 193 -5.32 17.85 -17.20
N ILE A 194 -6.55 17.51 -17.54
CA ILE A 194 -7.68 17.44 -16.59
C ILE A 194 -7.49 16.26 -15.64
N TRP A 195 -7.18 15.08 -16.17
CA TRP A 195 -7.02 13.86 -15.39
C TRP A 195 -5.80 13.92 -14.45
N ARG A 196 -4.62 14.29 -14.96
CA ARG A 196 -3.40 14.38 -14.15
C ARG A 196 -3.47 15.51 -13.12
N SER A 197 -4.08 16.64 -13.47
CA SER A 197 -4.28 17.76 -12.54
C SER A 197 -5.23 17.38 -11.39
N TYR A 198 -6.34 16.69 -11.68
CA TYR A 198 -7.25 16.21 -10.66
C TYR A 198 -6.57 15.19 -9.72
N SER A 199 -5.81 14.24 -10.30
CA SER A 199 -5.04 13.26 -9.51
C SER A 199 -4.02 13.95 -8.61
N ASN A 200 -3.31 14.95 -9.13
CA ASN A 200 -2.36 15.76 -8.35
C ASN A 200 -3.06 16.56 -7.25
N GLN A 201 -4.20 17.16 -7.55
CA GLN A 201 -5.00 17.87 -6.54
C GLN A 201 -5.51 16.94 -5.44
N ALA A 202 -5.87 15.70 -5.78
CA ALA A 202 -6.25 14.71 -4.77
C ALA A 202 -5.11 14.46 -3.77
N LEU A 203 -3.86 14.37 -4.23
CA LEU A 203 -2.68 14.23 -3.36
C LEU A 203 -2.53 15.38 -2.37
N SER A 204 -2.82 16.61 -2.80
CA SER A 204 -2.72 17.80 -1.93
C SER A 204 -3.85 17.93 -0.89
N ARG A 205 -4.89 17.11 -1.01
CA ARG A 205 -6.07 17.11 -0.11
C ARG A 205 -6.08 15.85 0.78
N LYS A 206 -7.07 15.01 0.64
CA LYS A 206 -7.31 13.83 1.51
C LYS A 206 -6.11 12.88 1.63
N TYR A 207 -5.35 12.66 0.54
CA TYR A 207 -4.15 11.82 0.65
C TYR A 207 -3.05 12.47 1.50
N LYS A 208 -2.94 13.81 1.52
CA LYS A 208 -2.06 14.51 2.45
C LYS A 208 -2.39 14.16 3.90
N ASP A 209 -3.69 14.14 4.26
CA ASP A 209 -4.14 13.81 5.61
C ASP A 209 -3.87 12.34 5.95
N LEU A 210 -4.03 11.45 4.99
CA LEU A 210 -3.69 10.03 5.16
C LEU A 210 -2.17 9.84 5.35
N PHE A 211 -1.37 10.43 4.48
CA PHE A 211 0.08 10.23 4.47
C PHE A 211 0.79 10.99 5.60
N SER A 212 0.21 12.07 6.12
CA SER A 212 0.73 12.76 7.30
C SER A 212 0.74 11.91 8.57
N LYS A 213 -0.01 10.81 8.60
CA LYS A 213 -0.02 9.84 9.71
C LYS A 213 1.19 8.90 9.69
N ILE A 214 1.95 8.84 8.59
CA ILE A 214 3.08 7.94 8.43
C ILE A 214 4.28 8.47 9.22
N ASP A 215 4.75 7.67 10.17
CA ASP A 215 5.94 7.98 10.96
C ASP A 215 7.23 7.71 10.19
N LYS A 216 7.22 6.71 9.31
CA LYS A 216 8.40 6.31 8.52
C LYS A 216 7.97 5.76 7.16
N LEU A 217 8.65 6.19 6.11
CA LEU A 217 8.39 5.76 4.73
C LEU A 217 9.58 4.98 4.18
N ILE A 218 9.29 3.80 3.61
CA ILE A 218 10.24 3.02 2.81
C ILE A 218 9.84 3.14 1.35
N MET A 219 10.81 3.42 0.49
CA MET A 219 10.62 3.38 -0.95
C MET A 219 11.45 2.23 -1.57
N LEU A 220 10.76 1.28 -2.18
CA LEU A 220 11.37 0.25 -3.02
C LEU A 220 11.55 0.82 -4.43
N ARG A 221 12.69 1.45 -4.65
CA ARG A 221 13.01 2.12 -5.91
C ARG A 221 13.35 1.10 -6.99
N ALA A 222 12.65 1.15 -8.13
CA ALA A 222 13.07 0.44 -9.32
C ALA A 222 14.30 1.13 -9.96
N PRO A 223 15.22 0.38 -10.53
CA PRO A 223 16.40 0.96 -11.20
C PRO A 223 16.01 1.80 -12.43
N ASN A 224 15.02 1.34 -13.19
CA ASN A 224 14.48 2.01 -14.39
C ASN A 224 13.09 1.45 -14.72
N PHE A 225 12.43 2.03 -15.73
CA PHE A 225 11.09 1.60 -16.15
C PHE A 225 11.09 0.21 -16.79
N ASP A 226 12.14 -0.18 -17.50
CA ASP A 226 12.25 -1.51 -18.13
C ASP A 226 12.23 -2.62 -17.07
N ALA A 227 12.81 -2.39 -15.90
CA ALA A 227 12.71 -3.31 -14.78
C ALA A 227 11.28 -3.46 -14.30
N VAL A 228 10.53 -2.34 -14.18
CA VAL A 228 9.10 -2.36 -13.79
C VAL A 228 8.29 -3.16 -14.80
N TYR A 229 8.50 -2.93 -16.08
CA TYR A 229 7.81 -3.65 -17.15
C TYR A 229 8.08 -5.16 -17.08
N ARG A 230 9.35 -5.57 -16.97
CA ARG A 230 9.72 -6.99 -16.83
C ARG A 230 9.12 -7.63 -15.58
N TRP A 231 9.16 -6.95 -14.43
CA TRP A 231 8.56 -7.46 -13.20
C TRP A 231 7.04 -7.64 -13.34
N ARG A 232 6.39 -6.72 -14.03
CA ARG A 232 4.95 -6.83 -14.29
C ARG A 232 4.64 -8.01 -15.22
N CYS A 233 5.39 -8.20 -16.29
CA CYS A 233 5.23 -9.35 -17.19
C CYS A 233 5.40 -10.67 -16.43
N ASN A 234 6.44 -10.80 -15.61
CA ASN A 234 6.67 -12.00 -14.80
C ASN A 234 5.52 -12.28 -13.81
N GLN A 235 4.97 -11.23 -13.21
CA GLN A 235 3.82 -11.35 -12.33
C GLN A 235 2.57 -11.86 -13.06
N GLU A 236 2.28 -11.32 -14.25
CA GLU A 236 1.15 -11.75 -15.09
C GLU A 236 1.31 -13.22 -15.56
N GLU A 237 2.52 -13.61 -15.96
CA GLU A 237 2.79 -15.00 -16.33
C GLU A 237 2.60 -15.96 -15.15
N SER A 238 3.05 -15.57 -13.96
CA SER A 238 2.87 -16.37 -12.75
C SER A 238 1.39 -16.56 -12.42
N LEU A 239 0.58 -15.49 -12.54
CA LEU A 239 -0.86 -15.55 -12.34
C LEU A 239 -1.55 -16.43 -13.36
N ARG A 240 -1.18 -16.35 -14.66
CA ARG A 240 -1.72 -17.21 -15.72
C ARG A 240 -1.39 -18.69 -15.49
N ARG A 241 -0.20 -18.99 -14.99
CA ARG A 241 0.18 -20.38 -14.66
C ARG A 241 -0.62 -20.92 -13.47
N ALA A 242 -0.84 -20.08 -12.45
CA ALA A 242 -1.64 -20.49 -11.28
C ALA A 242 -3.12 -20.70 -11.58
N GLN A 243 -3.67 -20.09 -12.63
CA GLN A 243 -5.07 -20.28 -13.06
C GLN A 243 -5.27 -21.52 -13.94
N LYS A 244 -4.19 -22.13 -14.47
CA LYS A 244 -4.24 -23.31 -15.32
C LYS A 244 -4.07 -24.63 -14.55
N ASN A 245 -3.69 -24.54 -13.28
CA ASN A 245 -3.59 -25.66 -12.33
C ASN A 245 -4.76 -25.61 -11.32
#